data_c88ea7e7bae01db41c8ddbb6ad1449ee
#
_entry.id   c88ea7e7bae01db41c8ddbb6ad1449ee
#
_cell.length_a   1.000
_cell.length_b   1.000
_cell.length_c   1.000
_cell.angle_alpha   90.00
_cell.angle_beta   90.00
_cell.angle_gamma   90.00
#
_symmetry.space_group_name_H-M   'P 1'
#
loop_
_entity.id
_entity.type
_entity.pdbx_description
1 polymer ?
#
loop_
_entity_poly.entity_id
_entity_poly.type
_entity_poly.pdbx_seq_one_letter_code
_entity_poly.pdbx_strand_id
1 'polypeptide(L)'
;MKMKKILMAMTLHLFLPVTSNAQIDETTREGMARMSCTSIMVGKKASVDGSVITSHTCDSWYRTWMQIVPAKDHKSGVKTAIYDGRMHTQSPLDSTKMYKKGVIPQVAHTFRYLDTAYPCLNEKQLGIGETTISGRDTLRNKKGMFMIEELQRIALERCSTAREAIQLIGELVKQHGYGDSGECLTIADKNEVWIFEIYGEGPKKIGGVWAAVRIPDDHIAVSANISRINTIDVNDKANYMYSENVFEVARKLKLWDGKETFSFWKAYSGGNYFKEKKNYSVREHFIMNALAPSQHFSDTIENLPLSVKPDEKVSVEKVMQLLGSYYEATDKNLSGRHKIPNPKRKDKGGKLVENEPDSIVSPVSNPWMRPDEINMYYAMGDSVMKNIRTVSVPWCAYSTVIQLRSWLPDEVGGVAWVALDNPGQSPRFPIFSGTTELPKMLQICGQHTDRDDAALWHYRKANRLATVRWGTYRKTMEPVRDYFIEKGLRELPFVEQSWQNLKNEDAKKAEQMLNGYTADFFGATIGRWDEMARHFWRQTWGGF
;
A
#
# COMPACT_ATOMS: atom_id res chain seq x y z
N MET A 1 73.96 30.06 22.37
CA MET A 1 73.39 29.19 21.27
C MET A 1 72.20 28.41 21.83
N LYS A 2 70.98 28.87 21.59
CA LYS A 2 69.74 28.35 22.18
C LYS A 2 69.13 27.36 21.19
N MET A 3 69.07 26.08 21.50
CA MET A 3 68.34 25.07 20.78
C MET A 3 66.85 25.17 21.08
N LYS A 4 66.02 25.41 20.05
CA LYS A 4 64.58 25.33 20.11
C LYS A 4 64.12 23.86 20.02
N LYS A 5 63.42 23.38 21.04
CA LYS A 5 62.72 22.11 21.01
C LYS A 5 61.42 22.29 20.22
N ILE A 6 61.28 21.53 19.13
CA ILE A 6 60.01 21.41 18.37
C ILE A 6 59.22 20.29 19.04
N LEU A 7 58.07 20.65 19.57
CA LEU A 7 57.08 19.68 20.12
C LEU A 7 56.17 19.24 19.00
N MET A 8 56.29 17.98 18.59
CA MET A 8 55.44 17.36 17.58
C MET A 8 54.17 16.85 18.27
N ALA A 9 53.04 17.54 18.08
CA ALA A 9 51.75 17.09 18.56
C ALA A 9 51.23 15.98 17.65
N MET A 10 51.24 14.74 18.10
CA MET A 10 50.54 13.63 17.49
C MET A 10 49.03 13.76 17.76
N THR A 11 48.27 14.16 16.77
CA THR A 11 46.81 14.11 16.80
C THR A 11 46.37 12.64 16.61
N LEU A 12 45.98 12.04 17.71
CA LEU A 12 45.37 10.71 17.74
C LEU A 12 43.96 10.83 17.14
N HIS A 13 43.77 10.43 15.88
CA HIS A 13 42.43 10.27 15.31
C HIS A 13 41.82 9.00 15.89
N LEU A 14 40.97 9.16 16.89
CA LEU A 14 40.05 8.11 17.31
C LEU A 14 39.08 7.84 16.17
N PHE A 15 39.28 6.73 15.47
CA PHE A 15 38.24 6.12 14.65
C PHE A 15 37.17 5.57 15.59
N LEU A 16 36.15 6.36 15.84
CA LEU A 16 34.90 5.84 16.37
C LEU A 16 34.27 4.99 15.24
N PRO A 17 33.89 3.73 15.52
CA PRO A 17 33.12 2.97 14.56
C PRO A 17 31.79 3.70 14.37
N VAL A 18 31.57 4.25 13.19
CA VAL A 18 30.26 4.72 12.78
C VAL A 18 29.38 3.47 12.62
N THR A 19 28.80 3.04 13.72
CA THR A 19 27.66 2.12 13.69
C THR A 19 26.47 2.93 13.16
N SER A 20 26.36 3.10 11.86
CA SER A 20 25.20 3.64 11.22
C SER A 20 24.06 2.61 11.18
N ASN A 21 23.57 2.22 12.34
CA ASN A 21 22.19 1.86 12.49
C ASN A 21 21.41 3.17 12.65
N ALA A 22 21.31 3.95 11.58
CA ALA A 22 20.29 4.97 11.47
C ALA A 22 18.95 4.24 11.30
N GLN A 23 18.44 3.65 12.37
CA GLN A 23 17.04 3.35 12.52
C GLN A 23 16.33 4.68 12.32
N ILE A 24 15.59 4.81 11.20
CA ILE A 24 14.73 5.97 11.00
C ILE A 24 13.75 5.93 12.16
N ASP A 25 13.85 6.90 13.05
CA ASP A 25 12.92 7.05 14.15
C ASP A 25 11.55 7.34 13.53
N GLU A 26 10.66 6.35 13.59
CA GLU A 26 9.29 6.44 13.07
C GLU A 26 8.48 7.57 13.71
N THR A 27 8.96 8.11 14.84
CA THR A 27 8.36 9.24 15.54
C THR A 27 8.83 10.59 14.99
N THR A 28 9.85 10.62 14.12
CA THR A 28 10.30 11.85 13.49
C THR A 28 9.35 12.29 12.38
N ARG A 29 9.26 13.61 12.16
CA ARG A 29 8.46 14.19 11.06
C ARG A 29 8.82 13.61 9.69
N GLU A 30 10.05 13.19 9.50
CA GLU A 30 10.56 12.57 8.27
C GLU A 30 10.19 11.09 8.16
N GLY A 31 10.19 10.35 9.28
CA GLY A 31 9.69 8.98 9.37
C GLY A 31 8.19 8.92 9.11
N MET A 32 7.39 9.76 9.78
CA MET A 32 5.93 9.84 9.56
C MET A 32 5.54 10.29 8.14
N ALA A 33 6.32 11.16 7.50
CA ALA A 33 6.08 11.54 6.10
C ALA A 33 6.33 10.41 5.11
N ARG A 34 7.07 9.37 5.51
CA ARG A 34 7.33 8.16 4.72
C ARG A 34 6.35 7.02 5.00
N MET A 35 5.64 7.03 6.13
CA MET A 35 4.57 6.09 6.44
C MET A 35 3.30 6.53 5.74
N SER A 36 3.08 6.06 4.51
CA SER A 36 1.96 6.52 3.71
C SER A 36 1.51 5.47 2.71
N CYS A 37 0.26 5.10 2.78
CA CYS A 37 -0.37 4.05 1.99
C CYS A 37 -1.43 4.64 1.05
N THR A 38 -1.87 3.90 0.04
CA THR A 38 -2.98 4.27 -0.83
C THR A 38 -3.84 3.04 -1.08
N SER A 39 -5.14 3.16 -0.89
CA SER A 39 -6.14 2.13 -1.19
C SER A 39 -7.21 2.68 -2.12
N ILE A 40 -7.56 1.93 -3.15
CA ILE A 40 -8.66 2.20 -4.09
C ILE A 40 -9.69 1.10 -3.92
N MET A 41 -10.95 1.47 -3.79
CA MET A 41 -12.10 0.60 -3.66
C MET A 41 -12.99 0.73 -4.89
N VAL A 42 -13.52 -0.39 -5.39
CA VAL A 42 -14.44 -0.40 -6.52
C VAL A 42 -15.61 -1.33 -6.20
N GLY A 43 -16.83 -0.78 -6.22
CA GLY A 43 -18.06 -1.55 -6.04
C GLY A 43 -18.35 -2.44 -7.26
N LYS A 44 -19.08 -3.53 -7.07
CA LYS A 44 -19.32 -4.56 -8.11
C LYS A 44 -19.98 -4.06 -9.40
N LYS A 45 -20.78 -3.00 -9.34
CA LYS A 45 -21.42 -2.38 -10.52
C LYS A 45 -20.54 -1.30 -11.15
N ALA A 46 -19.56 -0.77 -10.41
CA ALA A 46 -18.56 0.16 -10.92
C ALA A 46 -17.42 -0.56 -11.63
N SER A 47 -17.20 -1.85 -11.38
CA SER A 47 -16.18 -2.64 -12.07
C SER A 47 -16.64 -3.14 -13.44
N VAL A 48 -15.67 -3.39 -14.34
CA VAL A 48 -15.92 -3.87 -15.71
C VAL A 48 -16.55 -5.27 -15.71
N ASP A 49 -16.04 -6.16 -14.88
CA ASP A 49 -16.39 -7.57 -14.83
C ASP A 49 -17.39 -7.94 -13.73
N GLY A 50 -17.80 -7.00 -12.90
CA GLY A 50 -18.68 -7.24 -11.75
C GLY A 50 -17.97 -7.69 -10.47
N SER A 51 -16.64 -7.73 -10.47
CA SER A 51 -15.86 -7.99 -9.25
C SER A 51 -15.93 -6.82 -8.26
N VAL A 52 -15.78 -7.13 -6.97
CA VAL A 52 -15.46 -6.13 -5.94
C VAL A 52 -13.95 -6.02 -5.84
N ILE A 53 -13.42 -4.80 -5.77
CA ILE A 53 -11.97 -4.58 -5.70
C ILE A 53 -11.64 -3.75 -4.46
N THR A 54 -10.64 -4.18 -3.71
CA THR A 54 -9.91 -3.38 -2.73
C THR A 54 -8.42 -3.45 -3.00
N SER A 55 -7.64 -2.50 -2.48
CA SER A 55 -6.22 -2.45 -2.80
C SER A 55 -5.41 -1.81 -1.67
N HIS A 56 -4.08 -1.94 -1.74
CA HIS A 56 -3.16 -1.38 -0.77
C HIS A 56 -1.78 -1.14 -1.38
N THR A 57 -1.13 -0.01 -1.03
CA THR A 57 0.31 0.17 -1.13
C THR A 57 0.89 0.28 0.27
N CYS A 58 1.87 -0.55 0.60
CA CYS A 58 2.55 -0.55 1.90
C CYS A 58 3.82 0.28 1.81
N ASP A 59 3.70 1.58 2.07
CA ASP A 59 4.76 2.56 1.75
C ASP A 59 5.57 2.94 2.99
N SER A 60 6.41 2.03 3.50
CA SER A 60 7.39 2.28 4.56
C SER A 60 8.34 1.10 4.79
N TRP A 61 9.05 1.11 5.93
CA TRP A 61 10.02 0.11 6.37
C TRP A 61 9.40 -1.18 6.93
N TYR A 62 8.23 -1.56 6.44
CA TYR A 62 7.53 -2.78 6.82
C TYR A 62 8.19 -4.02 6.20
N ARG A 63 7.89 -5.20 6.75
CA ARG A 63 8.37 -6.46 6.20
C ARG A 63 7.88 -6.67 4.77
N THR A 64 8.73 -7.25 3.95
CA THR A 64 8.43 -7.59 2.55
C THR A 64 8.21 -9.08 2.33
N TRP A 65 8.44 -9.87 3.36
CA TRP A 65 8.12 -11.29 3.31
C TRP A 65 6.61 -11.52 3.47
N MET A 66 6.13 -12.56 2.82
CA MET A 66 4.74 -13.01 2.86
C MET A 66 4.67 -14.54 2.90
N GLN A 67 3.59 -15.08 3.43
CA GLN A 67 3.33 -16.52 3.49
C GLN A 67 1.84 -16.81 3.39
N ILE A 68 1.51 -18.06 3.08
CA ILE A 68 0.16 -18.59 3.29
C ILE A 68 0.11 -19.20 4.69
N VAL A 69 -0.76 -18.69 5.55
CA VAL A 69 -1.08 -19.33 6.82
C VAL A 69 -2.20 -20.34 6.57
N PRO A 70 -2.00 -21.64 6.85
CA PRO A 70 -2.99 -22.65 6.54
C PRO A 70 -4.23 -22.56 7.43
N ALA A 71 -5.37 -23.00 6.91
CA ALA A 71 -6.56 -23.27 7.71
C ALA A 71 -6.27 -24.32 8.78
N LYS A 72 -6.91 -24.18 9.95
CA LYS A 72 -6.62 -25.07 11.08
C LYS A 72 -7.82 -25.26 12.01
N ASP A 73 -8.05 -26.50 12.42
CA ASP A 73 -8.98 -26.85 13.49
C ASP A 73 -8.28 -26.75 14.85
N HIS A 74 -8.99 -26.23 15.82
CA HIS A 74 -8.48 -26.00 17.17
C HIS A 74 -9.33 -26.73 18.22
N LYS A 75 -8.66 -27.27 19.22
CA LYS A 75 -9.33 -27.87 20.38
C LYS A 75 -10.02 -26.78 21.22
N SER A 76 -11.09 -27.16 21.91
CA SER A 76 -11.78 -26.26 22.85
C SER A 76 -10.81 -25.71 23.91
N GLY A 77 -10.94 -24.43 24.26
CA GLY A 77 -10.12 -23.76 25.28
C GLY A 77 -8.75 -23.27 24.79
N VAL A 78 -8.38 -23.50 23.52
CA VAL A 78 -7.14 -22.94 22.93
C VAL A 78 -7.25 -21.41 22.88
N LYS A 79 -6.14 -20.73 23.13
CA LYS A 79 -6.02 -19.27 23.04
C LYS A 79 -5.00 -18.90 21.97
N THR A 80 -5.26 -17.80 21.26
CA THR A 80 -4.29 -17.18 20.34
C THR A 80 -3.65 -15.97 20.99
N ALA A 81 -2.35 -15.79 20.76
CA ALA A 81 -1.61 -14.63 21.25
C ALA A 81 -1.77 -13.45 20.29
N ILE A 82 -1.83 -12.26 20.86
CA ILE A 82 -1.86 -10.97 20.19
C ILE A 82 -0.52 -10.29 20.40
N TYR A 83 0.06 -9.76 19.32
CA TYR A 83 1.40 -9.17 19.33
C TYR A 83 1.36 -7.73 18.81
N ASP A 84 2.37 -6.97 19.19
CA ASP A 84 2.80 -5.71 18.57
C ASP A 84 4.12 -5.98 17.83
N GLY A 85 4.37 -5.31 16.69
CA GLY A 85 5.63 -5.40 15.95
C GLY A 85 5.74 -6.54 14.93
N ARG A 86 4.67 -7.31 14.68
CA ARG A 86 4.64 -8.37 13.66
C ARG A 86 5.07 -7.87 12.27
N MET A 87 4.70 -6.64 11.93
CA MET A 87 5.02 -6.03 10.64
C MET A 87 6.52 -5.70 10.43
N HIS A 88 7.36 -5.88 11.46
CA HIS A 88 8.81 -5.59 11.41
C HIS A 88 9.70 -6.83 11.47
N THR A 89 9.12 -8.02 11.42
CA THR A 89 9.85 -9.31 11.49
C THR A 89 10.59 -9.61 10.18
N GLN A 90 11.69 -10.40 10.26
CA GLN A 90 12.56 -10.69 9.10
C GLN A 90 12.12 -11.93 8.32
N SER A 91 11.36 -12.83 8.97
CA SER A 91 10.81 -14.05 8.39
C SER A 91 9.62 -14.54 9.22
N PRO A 92 8.85 -15.53 8.74
CA PRO A 92 7.75 -16.11 9.51
C PRO A 92 8.16 -16.69 10.88
N LEU A 93 9.43 -17.09 11.02
CA LEU A 93 9.97 -17.68 12.25
C LEU A 93 10.64 -16.65 13.17
N ASP A 94 10.77 -15.40 12.71
CA ASP A 94 11.38 -14.34 13.52
C ASP A 94 10.38 -13.78 14.53
N SER A 95 10.72 -13.85 15.80
CA SER A 95 9.94 -13.28 16.90
C SER A 95 10.65 -12.12 17.61
N THR A 96 11.84 -11.71 17.14
CA THR A 96 12.71 -10.74 17.85
C THR A 96 12.10 -9.34 17.96
N LYS A 97 11.18 -8.99 17.05
CA LYS A 97 10.46 -7.70 17.05
C LYS A 97 9.04 -7.81 17.58
N MET A 98 8.62 -9.00 18.01
CA MET A 98 7.24 -9.25 18.44
C MET A 98 7.09 -9.12 19.96
N TYR A 99 6.23 -8.23 20.39
CA TYR A 99 5.91 -8.00 21.80
C TYR A 99 4.49 -8.50 22.10
N LYS A 100 4.38 -9.53 22.93
CA LYS A 100 3.07 -10.08 23.30
C LYS A 100 2.25 -9.06 24.11
N LYS A 101 1.09 -8.68 23.58
CA LYS A 101 0.13 -7.76 24.20
C LYS A 101 -0.90 -8.48 25.06
N GLY A 102 -1.27 -9.71 24.69
CA GLY A 102 -2.25 -10.49 25.40
C GLY A 102 -2.60 -11.79 24.69
N VAL A 103 -3.74 -12.36 25.08
CA VAL A 103 -4.33 -13.55 24.47
C VAL A 103 -5.85 -13.41 24.41
N ILE A 104 -6.46 -13.99 23.37
CA ILE A 104 -7.90 -14.12 23.23
C ILE A 104 -8.28 -15.58 23.00
N PRO A 105 -9.52 -16.01 23.27
CA PRO A 105 -10.00 -17.34 22.89
C PRO A 105 -9.85 -17.56 21.39
N GLN A 106 -9.40 -18.77 21.00
CA GLN A 106 -9.38 -19.15 19.59
C GLN A 106 -10.73 -19.79 19.21
N VAL A 107 -11.13 -19.59 17.95
CA VAL A 107 -12.32 -20.25 17.37
C VAL A 107 -12.02 -21.71 17.03
N ALA A 108 -13.06 -22.53 16.84
CA ALA A 108 -12.89 -23.95 16.52
C ALA A 108 -12.19 -24.20 15.20
N HIS A 109 -12.37 -23.31 14.23
CA HIS A 109 -11.75 -23.36 12.91
C HIS A 109 -11.26 -21.98 12.51
N THR A 110 -10.02 -21.88 11.98
CA THR A 110 -9.47 -20.66 11.38
C THR A 110 -9.26 -20.86 9.89
N PHE A 111 -9.62 -19.86 9.09
CA PHE A 111 -9.44 -19.86 7.65
C PHE A 111 -7.98 -19.66 7.25
N ARG A 112 -7.60 -20.21 6.08
CA ARG A 112 -6.34 -19.91 5.41
C ARG A 112 -6.34 -18.47 4.92
N TYR A 113 -5.17 -17.78 5.02
CA TYR A 113 -5.04 -16.42 4.52
C TYR A 113 -3.60 -16.09 4.05
N LEU A 114 -3.50 -15.09 3.18
CA LEU A 114 -2.25 -14.48 2.76
C LEU A 114 -1.79 -13.47 3.82
N ASP A 115 -0.70 -13.82 4.50
CA ASP A 115 -0.06 -13.05 5.57
C ASP A 115 1.06 -12.18 4.99
N THR A 116 0.79 -10.89 4.88
CA THR A 116 1.74 -9.82 4.53
C THR A 116 1.96 -8.93 5.76
N ALA A 117 2.70 -7.83 5.68
CA ALA A 117 2.83 -6.91 6.82
C ALA A 117 1.46 -6.49 7.37
N TYR A 118 0.51 -6.26 6.47
CA TYR A 118 -0.92 -6.11 6.73
C TYR A 118 -1.65 -7.26 6.02
N PRO A 119 -2.04 -8.35 6.72
CA PRO A 119 -2.68 -9.51 6.11
C PRO A 119 -3.90 -9.12 5.26
N CYS A 120 -4.07 -9.72 4.07
CA CYS A 120 -4.90 -9.04 3.07
C CYS A 120 -5.98 -9.87 2.36
N LEU A 121 -5.88 -11.19 2.27
CA LEU A 121 -6.86 -12.04 1.56
C LEU A 121 -7.01 -13.40 2.23
N ASN A 122 -8.24 -13.86 2.46
CA ASN A 122 -8.48 -15.22 2.95
C ASN A 122 -9.17 -16.13 1.91
N GLU A 123 -9.28 -17.42 2.24
CA GLU A 123 -9.89 -18.45 1.39
C GLU A 123 -11.40 -18.29 1.17
N LYS A 124 -12.07 -17.37 1.86
CA LYS A 124 -13.50 -17.04 1.69
C LYS A 124 -13.73 -15.81 0.83
N GLN A 125 -12.69 -15.32 0.17
CA GLN A 125 -12.71 -14.07 -0.59
C GLN A 125 -13.02 -12.84 0.30
N LEU A 126 -12.57 -12.81 1.56
CA LEU A 126 -12.50 -11.59 2.33
C LEU A 126 -11.16 -10.91 2.03
N GLY A 127 -11.22 -9.69 1.50
CA GLY A 127 -10.06 -8.86 1.14
C GLY A 127 -9.97 -7.62 2.00
N ILE A 128 -8.77 -7.24 2.47
CA ILE A 128 -8.55 -6.05 3.31
C ILE A 128 -7.35 -5.27 2.80
N GLY A 129 -7.56 -3.97 2.56
CA GLY A 129 -6.50 -2.97 2.38
C GLY A 129 -6.40 -2.08 3.62
N GLU A 130 -5.32 -1.33 3.74
CA GLU A 130 -5.05 -0.49 4.91
C GLU A 130 -4.45 0.86 4.49
N THR A 131 -4.71 1.91 5.30
CA THR A 131 -3.99 3.19 5.25
C THR A 131 -3.99 3.84 6.64
N THR A 132 -2.81 4.21 7.14
CA THR A 132 -2.68 4.96 8.40
C THR A 132 -3.26 6.36 8.26
N ILE A 133 -4.21 6.77 9.11
CA ILE A 133 -4.91 8.06 9.00
C ILE A 133 -4.61 9.06 10.11
N SER A 134 -3.84 8.72 11.10
CA SER A 134 -3.46 9.54 12.25
C SER A 134 -4.65 10.14 13.03
N GLY A 135 -4.79 9.77 14.27
CA GLY A 135 -5.77 10.34 15.20
C GLY A 135 -5.19 11.53 15.99
N ARG A 136 -6.04 12.17 16.78
CA ARG A 136 -5.59 13.15 17.78
C ARG A 136 -4.80 12.44 18.87
N ASP A 137 -3.72 13.03 19.36
CA ASP A 137 -2.86 12.47 20.43
C ASP A 137 -3.67 12.11 21.69
N THR A 138 -4.74 12.88 21.97
CA THR A 138 -5.64 12.66 23.11
C THR A 138 -6.43 11.34 23.03
N LEU A 139 -6.48 10.69 21.87
CA LEU A 139 -7.20 9.43 21.66
C LEU A 139 -6.32 8.20 21.93
N ARG A 140 -5.00 8.35 21.81
CA ARG A 140 -4.06 7.22 21.85
C ARG A 140 -3.99 6.58 23.21
N ASN A 141 -4.10 5.24 23.26
CA ASN A 141 -3.87 4.44 24.45
C ASN A 141 -2.98 3.25 24.16
N LYS A 142 -1.68 3.38 24.41
CA LYS A 142 -0.68 2.30 24.21
C LYS A 142 -0.96 1.02 25.01
N LYS A 143 -1.89 1.05 25.98
CA LYS A 143 -2.33 -0.14 26.73
C LYS A 143 -3.39 -0.95 25.98
N GLY A 144 -3.97 -0.41 24.91
CA GLY A 144 -4.84 -1.16 24.02
C GLY A 144 -4.13 -2.42 23.53
N MET A 145 -4.85 -3.53 23.45
CA MET A 145 -4.27 -4.83 23.09
C MET A 145 -3.97 -4.92 21.59
N PHE A 146 -4.83 -4.34 20.76
CA PHE A 146 -4.78 -4.53 19.32
C PHE A 146 -4.11 -3.37 18.59
N MET A 147 -3.13 -3.72 17.75
CA MET A 147 -2.68 -2.94 16.62
C MET A 147 -3.50 -3.35 15.39
N ILE A 148 -3.47 -2.54 14.33
CA ILE A 148 -4.37 -2.75 13.19
C ILE A 148 -4.09 -4.06 12.44
N GLU A 149 -2.83 -4.44 12.27
CA GLU A 149 -2.43 -5.67 11.56
C GLU A 149 -2.90 -6.94 12.29
N GLU A 150 -3.00 -6.90 13.62
CA GLU A 150 -3.55 -8.02 14.40
C GLU A 150 -5.09 -8.10 14.30
N LEU A 151 -5.77 -6.96 14.17
CA LEU A 151 -7.22 -6.95 13.88
C LEU A 151 -7.51 -7.51 12.48
N GLN A 152 -6.71 -7.15 11.47
CA GLN A 152 -6.81 -7.71 10.12
C GLN A 152 -6.58 -9.22 10.14
N ARG A 153 -5.52 -9.68 10.82
CA ARG A 153 -5.23 -11.11 10.97
C ARG A 153 -6.40 -11.87 11.57
N ILE A 154 -6.93 -11.40 12.69
CA ILE A 154 -8.05 -12.09 13.38
C ILE A 154 -9.33 -12.06 12.52
N ALA A 155 -9.59 -10.97 11.79
CA ALA A 155 -10.72 -10.89 10.87
C ALA A 155 -10.59 -11.90 9.73
N LEU A 156 -9.41 -12.01 9.10
CA LEU A 156 -9.16 -12.98 8.02
C LEU A 156 -9.19 -14.43 8.52
N GLU A 157 -8.74 -14.71 9.75
CA GLU A 157 -8.83 -16.04 10.36
C GLU A 157 -10.28 -16.49 10.63
N ARG A 158 -11.24 -15.55 10.83
CA ARG A 158 -12.52 -15.87 11.43
C ARG A 158 -13.75 -15.47 10.63
N CYS A 159 -13.63 -14.57 9.67
CA CYS A 159 -14.77 -13.96 8.98
C CYS A 159 -14.79 -14.33 7.50
N SER A 160 -16.00 -14.47 6.95
CA SER A 160 -16.27 -14.74 5.54
C SER A 160 -16.79 -13.51 4.80
N THR A 161 -17.28 -12.50 5.51
CA THR A 161 -17.88 -11.30 4.94
C THR A 161 -17.29 -10.03 5.54
N ALA A 162 -17.42 -8.93 4.81
CA ALA A 162 -16.97 -7.61 5.27
C ALA A 162 -17.70 -7.18 6.56
N ARG A 163 -19.00 -7.43 6.65
CA ARG A 163 -19.80 -7.09 7.83
C ARG A 163 -19.39 -7.87 9.07
N GLU A 164 -19.15 -9.18 8.93
CA GLU A 164 -18.64 -10.01 10.04
C GLU A 164 -17.30 -9.48 10.53
N ALA A 165 -16.38 -9.09 9.61
CA ALA A 165 -15.09 -8.53 9.96
C ALA A 165 -15.22 -7.21 10.73
N ILE A 166 -16.07 -6.28 10.28
CA ILE A 166 -16.33 -5.01 10.96
C ILE A 166 -16.89 -5.24 12.38
N GLN A 167 -17.88 -6.14 12.51
CA GLN A 167 -18.48 -6.47 13.81
C GLN A 167 -17.45 -7.08 14.76
N LEU A 168 -16.68 -8.07 14.28
CA LEU A 168 -15.65 -8.72 15.09
C LEU A 168 -14.57 -7.74 15.55
N ILE A 169 -14.07 -6.88 14.66
CA ILE A 169 -13.10 -5.84 15.00
C ILE A 169 -13.66 -4.91 16.07
N GLY A 170 -14.91 -4.46 15.89
CA GLY A 170 -15.60 -3.60 16.86
C GLY A 170 -15.72 -4.23 18.26
N GLU A 171 -16.11 -5.50 18.34
CA GLU A 171 -16.21 -6.23 19.60
C GLU A 171 -14.86 -6.46 20.28
N LEU A 172 -13.82 -6.84 19.52
CA LEU A 172 -12.46 -7.03 20.05
C LEU A 172 -11.90 -5.73 20.63
N VAL A 173 -12.10 -4.62 19.94
CA VAL A 173 -11.65 -3.30 20.40
C VAL A 173 -12.43 -2.84 21.62
N LYS A 174 -13.75 -3.06 21.67
CA LYS A 174 -14.60 -2.76 22.83
C LYS A 174 -14.12 -3.50 24.08
N GLN A 175 -13.72 -4.77 23.94
CA GLN A 175 -13.30 -5.61 25.06
C GLN A 175 -11.84 -5.40 25.48
N HIS A 176 -10.93 -5.18 24.52
CA HIS A 176 -9.49 -5.26 24.75
C HIS A 176 -8.73 -3.96 24.41
N GLY A 177 -9.38 -3.02 23.74
CA GLY A 177 -8.86 -1.72 23.39
C GLY A 177 -7.98 -1.71 22.13
N TYR A 178 -7.93 -0.53 21.52
CA TYR A 178 -7.12 -0.21 20.36
C TYR A 178 -5.87 0.57 20.79
N GLY A 179 -4.69 0.11 20.37
CA GLY A 179 -3.39 0.62 20.85
C GLY A 179 -2.66 1.54 19.87
N ASP A 180 -3.13 1.61 18.63
CA ASP A 180 -2.53 2.39 17.58
C ASP A 180 -3.01 3.84 17.51
N SER A 181 -2.50 4.63 16.56
CA SER A 181 -2.81 6.06 16.50
C SER A 181 -4.15 6.34 15.80
N GLY A 182 -4.38 5.80 14.65
CA GLY A 182 -5.60 5.89 13.86
C GLY A 182 -5.40 5.25 12.50
N GLU A 183 -6.32 4.36 12.11
CA GLU A 183 -6.20 3.55 10.92
C GLU A 183 -7.50 3.49 10.13
N CYS A 184 -7.34 3.31 8.82
CA CYS A 184 -8.42 3.05 7.89
C CYS A 184 -8.23 1.68 7.25
N LEU A 185 -9.24 0.82 7.33
CA LEU A 185 -9.30 -0.43 6.58
C LEU A 185 -10.30 -0.30 5.44
N THR A 186 -9.94 -0.86 4.28
CA THR A 186 -10.84 -1.03 3.14
C THR A 186 -11.21 -2.50 3.06
N ILE A 187 -12.35 -2.84 3.67
CA ILE A 187 -12.78 -4.24 3.90
C ILE A 187 -13.76 -4.63 2.81
N ALA A 188 -13.45 -5.67 2.05
CA ALA A 188 -14.24 -6.14 0.93
C ALA A 188 -14.51 -7.63 0.99
N ASP A 189 -15.70 -8.03 0.60
CA ASP A 189 -16.02 -9.39 0.22
C ASP A 189 -16.50 -9.43 -1.25
N LYS A 190 -16.89 -10.60 -1.73
CA LYS A 190 -17.35 -10.79 -3.11
C LYS A 190 -18.64 -10.05 -3.47
N ASN A 191 -19.27 -9.33 -2.52
CA ASN A 191 -20.55 -8.64 -2.72
C ASN A 191 -20.48 -7.14 -2.49
N GLU A 192 -19.64 -6.68 -1.55
CA GLU A 192 -19.60 -5.29 -1.12
C GLU A 192 -18.20 -4.88 -0.62
N VAL A 193 -17.94 -3.56 -0.59
CA VAL A 193 -16.73 -2.98 -0.01
C VAL A 193 -17.09 -1.84 0.92
N TRP A 194 -16.33 -1.75 2.03
CA TRP A 194 -16.52 -0.80 3.11
C TRP A 194 -15.24 -0.01 3.38
N ILE A 195 -15.38 1.25 3.72
CA ILE A 195 -14.34 2.01 4.40
C ILE A 195 -14.61 1.96 5.91
N PHE A 196 -13.61 1.61 6.70
CA PHE A 196 -13.68 1.48 8.15
C PHE A 196 -12.56 2.31 8.78
N GLU A 197 -12.88 3.22 9.68
CA GLU A 197 -11.92 4.08 10.36
C GLU A 197 -12.00 3.90 11.87
N ILE A 198 -10.84 3.82 12.54
CA ILE A 198 -10.74 3.50 13.97
C ILE A 198 -9.71 4.37 14.68
N TYR A 199 -10.03 4.72 15.93
CA TYR A 199 -9.17 5.44 16.87
C TYR A 199 -9.32 4.88 18.29
N GLY A 200 -8.36 5.19 19.16
CA GLY A 200 -8.47 4.89 20.58
C GLY A 200 -9.55 5.71 21.28
N GLU A 201 -9.88 5.35 22.50
CA GLU A 201 -10.86 6.05 23.36
C GLU A 201 -10.20 6.98 24.38
N GLY A 202 -8.91 7.25 24.21
CA GLY A 202 -8.11 8.11 25.08
C GLY A 202 -7.29 7.34 26.12
N PRO A 203 -6.33 8.00 26.78
CA PRO A 203 -5.27 7.35 27.55
C PRO A 203 -5.75 6.69 28.86
N LYS A 204 -6.95 7.03 29.31
CA LYS A 204 -7.52 6.56 30.60
C LYS A 204 -8.51 5.41 30.46
N LYS A 205 -8.91 5.05 29.24
CA LYS A 205 -9.92 4.02 29.01
C LYS A 205 -9.45 3.01 27.95
N ILE A 206 -9.63 1.73 28.25
CA ILE A 206 -9.46 0.65 27.30
C ILE A 206 -10.72 0.59 26.42
N GLY A 207 -10.56 0.69 25.11
CA GLY A 207 -11.64 0.73 24.14
C GLY A 207 -11.16 1.36 22.84
N GLY A 208 -12.10 1.75 22.01
CA GLY A 208 -11.87 2.50 20.76
C GLY A 208 -13.18 3.07 20.25
N VAL A 209 -13.04 4.00 19.31
CA VAL A 209 -14.15 4.58 18.54
C VAL A 209 -13.92 4.28 17.08
N TRP A 210 -14.97 3.87 16.38
CA TRP A 210 -14.87 3.53 14.96
C TRP A 210 -16.17 3.82 14.23
N ALA A 211 -16.05 4.02 12.93
CA ALA A 211 -17.16 4.10 12.00
C ALA A 211 -16.81 3.35 10.72
N ALA A 212 -17.82 2.79 10.07
CA ALA A 212 -17.70 2.15 8.77
C ALA A 212 -18.83 2.59 7.85
N VAL A 213 -18.50 2.83 6.58
CA VAL A 213 -19.47 3.24 5.56
C VAL A 213 -19.33 2.32 4.35
N ARG A 214 -20.45 1.75 3.92
CA ARG A 214 -20.52 0.95 2.69
C ARG A 214 -20.35 1.85 1.47
N ILE A 215 -19.48 1.45 0.56
CA ILE A 215 -19.37 2.10 -0.73
C ILE A 215 -20.49 1.57 -1.64
N PRO A 216 -21.29 2.45 -2.26
CA PRO A 216 -22.34 2.00 -3.19
C PRO A 216 -21.79 1.10 -4.30
N ASP A 217 -22.60 0.16 -4.75
CA ASP A 217 -22.16 -0.84 -5.74
C ASP A 217 -21.61 -0.21 -7.04
N ASP A 218 -22.14 0.95 -7.46
CA ASP A 218 -21.77 1.67 -8.67
C ASP A 218 -20.78 2.81 -8.44
N HIS A 219 -20.12 2.83 -7.27
CA HIS A 219 -19.15 3.86 -6.88
C HIS A 219 -17.74 3.29 -6.72
N ILE A 220 -16.78 4.21 -6.77
CA ILE A 220 -15.40 4.04 -6.30
C ILE A 220 -15.17 4.90 -5.06
N ALA A 221 -14.17 4.52 -4.26
CA ALA A 221 -13.66 5.35 -3.18
C ALA A 221 -12.14 5.21 -3.06
N VAL A 222 -11.51 6.17 -2.39
CA VAL A 222 -10.06 6.21 -2.21
C VAL A 222 -9.75 6.58 -0.76
N SER A 223 -8.77 5.90 -0.17
CA SER A 223 -8.15 6.27 1.11
C SER A 223 -6.65 6.42 0.93
N ALA A 224 -6.09 7.53 1.39
CA ALA A 224 -4.67 7.82 1.27
C ALA A 224 -4.15 8.66 2.45
N ASN A 225 -4.16 8.06 3.63
CA ASN A 225 -3.66 8.59 4.91
C ASN A 225 -4.45 9.78 5.48
N ILE A 226 -5.72 9.87 5.13
CA ILE A 226 -6.62 10.90 5.66
C ILE A 226 -7.95 10.27 6.02
N SER A 227 -8.53 10.68 7.14
CA SER A 227 -9.88 10.27 7.53
C SER A 227 -10.91 10.82 6.53
N ARG A 228 -11.71 9.94 5.97
CA ARG A 228 -12.64 10.22 4.89
C ARG A 228 -14.10 10.29 5.37
N ILE A 229 -14.44 9.56 6.45
CA ILE A 229 -15.80 9.46 6.95
C ILE A 229 -16.22 10.82 7.53
N ASN A 230 -17.27 11.41 6.97
CA ASN A 230 -17.82 12.66 7.44
C ASN A 230 -19.03 12.43 8.34
N THR A 231 -20.21 12.27 7.79
CA THR A 231 -21.44 12.04 8.52
C THR A 231 -21.70 10.55 8.76
N ILE A 232 -22.39 10.24 9.84
CA ILE A 232 -22.90 8.91 10.16
C ILE A 232 -24.43 9.02 10.16
N ASP A 233 -25.09 8.36 9.22
CA ASP A 233 -26.55 8.24 9.27
C ASP A 233 -26.95 7.10 10.22
N VAL A 234 -27.43 7.46 11.38
CA VAL A 234 -27.82 6.51 12.44
C VAL A 234 -29.06 5.67 12.07
N ASN A 235 -29.84 6.10 11.07
CA ASN A 235 -31.04 5.42 10.61
C ASN A 235 -30.75 4.43 9.46
N ASP A 236 -29.65 4.60 8.76
CA ASP A 236 -29.25 3.73 7.65
C ASP A 236 -28.25 2.63 8.10
N LYS A 237 -28.77 1.66 8.82
CA LYS A 237 -27.97 0.50 9.28
C LYS A 237 -27.49 -0.43 8.16
N ALA A 238 -28.04 -0.27 6.96
CA ALA A 238 -27.59 -1.04 5.80
C ALA A 238 -26.25 -0.54 5.26
N ASN A 239 -25.97 0.75 5.38
CA ASN A 239 -24.78 1.40 4.82
C ASN A 239 -23.86 2.01 5.88
N TYR A 240 -24.26 2.05 7.14
CA TYR A 240 -23.45 2.60 8.24
C TYR A 240 -23.39 1.63 9.42
N MET A 241 -22.16 1.40 9.89
CA MET A 241 -21.87 0.69 11.14
C MET A 241 -20.93 1.57 11.97
N TYR A 242 -21.08 1.58 13.30
CA TYR A 242 -20.26 2.42 14.16
C TYR A 242 -20.28 1.92 15.61
N SER A 243 -19.26 2.32 16.39
CA SER A 243 -19.18 2.00 17.82
C SER A 243 -20.25 2.74 18.60
N GLU A 244 -20.88 2.07 19.56
CA GLU A 244 -21.95 2.63 20.40
C GLU A 244 -21.55 3.94 21.10
N ASN A 245 -20.26 4.08 21.42
CA ASN A 245 -19.69 5.22 22.15
C ASN A 245 -19.20 6.37 21.25
N VAL A 246 -19.37 6.30 19.91
CA VAL A 246 -18.78 7.26 18.96
C VAL A 246 -19.18 8.72 19.24
N PHE A 247 -20.41 9.00 19.60
CA PHE A 247 -20.87 10.36 19.91
C PHE A 247 -20.52 10.77 21.35
N GLU A 248 -20.60 9.82 22.30
CA GLU A 248 -20.30 10.08 23.71
C GLU A 248 -18.83 10.47 23.89
N VAL A 249 -17.91 9.72 23.31
CA VAL A 249 -16.46 9.99 23.41
C VAL A 249 -16.13 11.35 22.82
N ALA A 250 -16.72 11.72 21.68
CA ALA A 250 -16.52 13.02 21.07
C ALA A 250 -16.94 14.17 21.99
N ARG A 251 -18.11 14.05 22.64
CA ARG A 251 -18.59 15.05 23.63
C ARG A 251 -17.69 15.10 24.87
N LYS A 252 -17.39 13.94 25.44
CA LYS A 252 -16.60 13.81 26.69
C LYS A 252 -15.19 14.38 26.54
N LEU A 253 -14.56 14.18 25.37
CA LEU A 253 -13.25 14.71 25.07
C LEU A 253 -13.28 16.14 24.47
N LYS A 254 -14.47 16.76 24.40
CA LYS A 254 -14.69 18.11 23.84
C LYS A 254 -14.21 18.24 22.37
N LEU A 255 -14.35 17.17 21.61
CA LEU A 255 -14.02 17.11 20.18
C LEU A 255 -15.23 17.50 19.30
N TRP A 256 -16.42 17.51 19.90
CA TRP A 256 -17.68 17.91 19.31
C TRP A 256 -18.58 18.50 20.40
N ASP A 257 -19.26 19.60 20.12
CA ASP A 257 -20.08 20.32 21.11
C ASP A 257 -21.51 19.78 21.25
N GLY A 258 -21.90 18.85 20.37
CA GLY A 258 -23.24 18.24 20.36
C GLY A 258 -24.32 19.11 19.70
N LYS A 259 -23.99 20.27 19.14
CA LYS A 259 -24.94 21.21 18.52
C LYS A 259 -24.91 21.14 17.00
N GLU A 260 -23.71 21.17 16.42
CA GLU A 260 -23.53 21.03 14.98
C GLU A 260 -23.73 19.57 14.52
N THR A 261 -23.96 19.38 13.22
CA THR A 261 -23.97 18.05 12.62
C THR A 261 -22.63 17.36 12.88
N PHE A 262 -22.70 16.15 13.45
CA PHE A 262 -21.50 15.39 13.76
C PHE A 262 -20.71 15.04 12.49
N SER A 263 -19.42 15.29 12.54
CA SER A 263 -18.47 14.92 11.50
C SER A 263 -17.37 14.07 12.12
N PHE A 264 -17.28 12.79 11.71
CA PHE A 264 -16.34 11.82 12.27
C PHE A 264 -14.89 12.27 12.10
N TRP A 265 -14.49 12.63 10.88
CA TRP A 265 -13.11 13.08 10.63
C TRP A 265 -12.77 14.37 11.38
N LYS A 266 -13.70 15.33 11.49
CA LYS A 266 -13.46 16.56 12.24
C LYS A 266 -13.30 16.31 13.74
N ALA A 267 -14.04 15.35 14.27
CA ALA A 267 -13.96 14.98 15.68
C ALA A 267 -12.65 14.26 15.99
N TYR A 268 -12.26 13.25 15.21
CA TYR A 268 -11.26 12.27 15.60
C TYR A 268 -9.92 12.39 14.90
N SER A 269 -9.86 12.88 13.68
CA SER A 269 -8.61 12.95 12.94
C SER A 269 -7.64 13.98 13.51
N GLY A 270 -6.35 13.74 13.31
CA GLY A 270 -5.25 14.62 13.63
C GLY A 270 -4.47 15.07 12.39
N GLY A 271 -3.25 15.58 12.61
CA GLY A 271 -2.31 15.88 11.55
C GLY A 271 -2.53 17.19 10.79
N ASN A 272 -1.78 17.38 9.71
CA ASN A 272 -1.75 18.63 8.96
C ASN A 272 -3.06 18.90 8.20
N TYR A 273 -3.70 17.88 7.67
CA TYR A 273 -4.93 18.03 6.88
C TYR A 273 -6.11 18.53 7.71
N PHE A 274 -6.17 18.14 8.99
CA PHE A 274 -7.12 18.73 9.92
C PHE A 274 -6.89 20.24 10.08
N LYS A 275 -5.61 20.68 10.15
CA LYS A 275 -5.24 22.11 10.21
C LYS A 275 -5.57 22.85 8.92
N GLU A 276 -5.42 22.17 7.77
CA GLU A 276 -5.78 22.69 6.44
C GLU A 276 -7.28 22.62 6.16
N LYS A 277 -8.08 22.05 7.06
CA LYS A 277 -9.52 21.84 6.93
C LYS A 277 -9.91 21.04 5.69
N LYS A 278 -9.08 20.08 5.31
CA LYS A 278 -9.31 19.18 4.16
C LYS A 278 -9.43 17.74 4.62
N ASN A 279 -10.38 17.00 4.04
CA ASN A 279 -10.55 15.56 4.29
C ASN A 279 -9.98 14.69 3.16
N TYR A 280 -8.98 15.17 2.42
CA TYR A 280 -8.35 14.45 1.32
C TYR A 280 -6.90 14.88 1.09
N SER A 281 -6.10 14.00 0.53
CA SER A 281 -4.75 14.28 0.02
C SER A 281 -4.75 14.54 -1.49
N VAL A 282 -3.61 14.97 -2.02
CA VAL A 282 -3.40 15.12 -3.47
C VAL A 282 -3.64 13.79 -4.20
N ARG A 283 -3.33 12.64 -3.57
CA ARG A 283 -3.52 11.30 -4.17
C ARG A 283 -4.99 10.96 -4.36
N GLU A 284 -5.83 11.18 -3.35
CA GLU A 284 -7.27 10.96 -3.43
C GLU A 284 -7.91 11.88 -4.47
N HIS A 285 -7.56 13.15 -4.44
CA HIS A 285 -8.05 14.12 -5.42
C HIS A 285 -7.67 13.73 -6.86
N PHE A 286 -6.41 13.33 -7.09
CA PHE A 286 -5.95 12.87 -8.40
C PHE A 286 -6.70 11.63 -8.88
N ILE A 287 -6.80 10.59 -8.03
CA ILE A 287 -7.43 9.33 -8.41
C ILE A 287 -8.94 9.52 -8.68
N MET A 288 -9.63 10.31 -7.85
CA MET A 288 -11.06 10.57 -8.05
C MET A 288 -11.31 11.36 -9.33
N ASN A 289 -10.50 12.39 -9.66
CA ASN A 289 -10.61 13.10 -10.93
C ASN A 289 -10.21 12.23 -12.14
N ALA A 290 -9.29 11.27 -11.96
CA ALA A 290 -8.90 10.35 -13.03
C ALA A 290 -9.99 9.31 -13.36
N LEU A 291 -10.87 8.98 -12.39
CA LEU A 291 -11.96 8.01 -12.56
C LEU A 291 -13.33 8.67 -12.80
N ALA A 292 -13.51 9.92 -12.37
CA ALA A 292 -14.73 10.68 -12.55
C ALA A 292 -14.42 12.11 -13.04
N PRO A 293 -13.76 12.28 -14.20
CA PRO A 293 -13.35 13.59 -14.73
C PRO A 293 -14.53 14.53 -14.96
N SER A 294 -15.73 14.05 -15.23
CA SER A 294 -16.94 14.89 -15.40
C SER A 294 -17.34 15.65 -14.14
N GLN A 295 -16.89 15.20 -12.96
CA GLN A 295 -17.20 15.86 -11.69
C GLN A 295 -16.36 17.13 -11.46
N HIS A 296 -15.23 17.27 -12.13
CA HIS A 296 -14.34 18.44 -12.06
C HIS A 296 -14.03 18.90 -10.62
N PHE A 297 -13.63 17.95 -9.73
CA PHE A 297 -13.27 18.31 -8.36
C PHE A 297 -12.13 19.32 -8.34
N SER A 298 -12.42 20.55 -7.82
CA SER A 298 -11.40 21.58 -7.63
C SER A 298 -10.41 21.16 -6.55
N ASP A 299 -9.16 21.55 -6.69
CA ASP A 299 -8.11 21.35 -5.67
C ASP A 299 -8.28 22.26 -4.44
N THR A 300 -9.25 23.20 -4.50
CA THR A 300 -9.63 24.10 -3.39
C THR A 300 -10.84 23.59 -2.59
N ILE A 301 -11.47 22.48 -2.99
CA ILE A 301 -12.63 21.93 -2.26
C ILE A 301 -12.20 21.54 -0.81
N GLU A 302 -13.03 21.85 0.18
CA GLU A 302 -12.76 21.45 1.57
C GLU A 302 -13.03 19.97 1.82
N ASN A 303 -14.15 19.48 1.30
CA ASN A 303 -14.61 18.11 1.51
C ASN A 303 -14.79 17.41 0.17
N LEU A 304 -13.88 16.54 -0.16
CA LEU A 304 -14.05 15.62 -1.27
C LEU A 304 -15.09 14.55 -0.86
N PRO A 305 -16.06 14.20 -1.72
CA PRO A 305 -17.04 13.16 -1.39
C PRO A 305 -16.34 11.85 -1.02
N LEU A 306 -16.95 11.08 -0.11
CA LEU A 306 -16.38 9.79 0.34
C LEU A 306 -16.21 8.82 -0.82
N SER A 307 -17.21 8.77 -1.71
CA SER A 307 -17.24 7.93 -2.90
C SER A 307 -17.88 8.67 -4.07
N VAL A 308 -17.59 8.24 -5.28
CA VAL A 308 -18.11 8.83 -6.51
C VAL A 308 -18.42 7.75 -7.54
N LYS A 309 -19.44 7.96 -8.33
CA LYS A 309 -19.71 7.15 -9.51
C LYS A 309 -18.66 7.47 -10.56
N PRO A 310 -17.88 6.51 -11.05
CA PRO A 310 -16.90 6.75 -12.11
C PRO A 310 -17.63 7.00 -13.43
N ASP A 311 -17.01 7.78 -14.33
CA ASP A 311 -17.59 8.06 -15.65
C ASP A 311 -17.62 6.81 -16.53
N GLU A 312 -16.64 5.93 -16.35
CA GLU A 312 -16.56 4.63 -17.01
C GLU A 312 -16.34 3.52 -15.99
N LYS A 313 -16.75 2.31 -16.32
CA LYS A 313 -16.46 1.15 -15.47
C LYS A 313 -14.96 0.95 -15.32
N VAL A 314 -14.54 0.59 -14.10
CA VAL A 314 -13.13 0.49 -13.70
C VAL A 314 -12.67 -0.97 -13.81
N SER A 315 -11.62 -1.21 -14.59
CA SER A 315 -10.98 -2.52 -14.64
C SER A 315 -9.98 -2.70 -13.49
N VAL A 316 -9.68 -3.94 -13.13
CA VAL A 316 -8.62 -4.24 -12.16
C VAL A 316 -7.26 -3.70 -12.63
N GLU A 317 -7.00 -3.74 -13.94
CA GLU A 317 -5.82 -3.14 -14.56
C GLU A 317 -5.75 -1.62 -14.33
N LYS A 318 -6.88 -0.90 -14.46
CA LYS A 318 -6.94 0.54 -14.19
C LYS A 318 -6.57 0.87 -12.74
N VAL A 319 -7.01 0.04 -11.78
CA VAL A 319 -6.60 0.17 -10.36
C VAL A 319 -5.09 -0.04 -10.21
N MET A 320 -4.52 -1.06 -10.87
CA MET A 320 -3.08 -1.32 -10.86
C MET A 320 -2.28 -0.13 -11.43
N GLN A 321 -2.74 0.45 -12.55
CA GLN A 321 -2.13 1.62 -13.17
C GLN A 321 -2.17 2.85 -12.25
N LEU A 322 -3.32 3.11 -11.61
CA LEU A 322 -3.47 4.24 -10.69
C LEU A 322 -2.58 4.12 -9.45
N LEU A 323 -2.44 2.91 -8.88
CA LEU A 323 -1.51 2.67 -7.77
C LEU A 323 -0.03 2.80 -8.21
N GLY A 324 0.26 2.60 -9.49
CA GLY A 324 1.58 2.82 -10.10
C GLY A 324 1.85 4.27 -10.54
N SER A 325 0.86 5.17 -10.45
CA SER A 325 0.97 6.52 -11.01
C SER A 325 1.95 7.41 -10.26
N TYR A 326 2.62 8.26 -11.03
CA TYR A 326 3.41 9.41 -10.57
C TYR A 326 2.89 10.74 -11.16
N TYR A 327 1.56 10.82 -11.37
CA TYR A 327 0.83 11.96 -11.92
C TYR A 327 1.12 12.24 -13.39
N GLU A 328 1.29 11.21 -14.19
CA GLU A 328 1.52 11.30 -15.63
C GLU A 328 0.46 12.19 -16.29
N ALA A 329 0.87 12.95 -17.29
CA ALA A 329 0.02 13.89 -18.04
C ALA A 329 -0.62 15.02 -17.21
N THR A 330 -0.15 15.27 -15.97
CA THR A 330 -0.60 16.42 -15.16
C THR A 330 0.55 17.40 -14.89
N ASP A 331 0.20 18.59 -14.40
CA ASP A 331 1.16 19.61 -13.93
C ASP A 331 1.97 19.17 -12.69
N LYS A 332 1.54 18.12 -12.00
CA LYS A 332 2.19 17.52 -10.83
C LYS A 332 3.28 16.51 -11.20
N ASN A 333 3.38 16.14 -12.46
CA ASN A 333 4.42 15.22 -12.93
C ASN A 333 5.79 15.90 -12.99
N LEU A 334 6.64 15.63 -12.00
CA LEU A 334 7.99 16.19 -11.94
C LEU A 334 8.85 15.77 -13.13
N SER A 335 8.73 14.54 -13.59
CA SER A 335 9.55 14.04 -14.71
C SER A 335 9.23 14.74 -16.04
N GLY A 336 8.05 15.27 -16.22
CA GLY A 336 7.67 16.02 -17.44
C GLY A 336 8.21 17.46 -17.50
N ARG A 337 8.66 18.02 -16.38
CA ARG A 337 9.08 19.43 -16.29
C ARG A 337 10.49 19.69 -16.81
N HIS A 338 11.41 18.75 -16.63
CA HIS A 338 12.80 18.95 -17.03
C HIS A 338 12.98 18.67 -18.51
N LYS A 339 13.01 19.75 -19.28
CA LYS A 339 13.27 19.71 -20.72
C LYS A 339 14.70 20.17 -21.01
N ILE A 340 15.32 19.50 -21.97
CA ILE A 340 16.62 19.88 -22.53
C ILE A 340 16.46 20.16 -24.02
N PRO A 341 17.36 20.96 -24.65
CA PRO A 341 17.40 21.09 -26.09
C PRO A 341 17.48 19.71 -26.75
N ASN A 342 16.67 19.49 -27.78
CA ASN A 342 16.66 18.21 -28.48
C ASN A 342 17.94 18.03 -29.31
N PRO A 343 18.79 17.05 -28.98
CA PRO A 343 20.05 16.84 -29.75
C PRO A 343 19.79 16.36 -31.19
N LYS A 344 18.57 15.88 -31.51
CA LYS A 344 18.17 15.48 -32.85
C LYS A 344 17.57 16.61 -33.67
N ARG A 345 17.33 17.78 -33.04
CA ARG A 345 16.74 18.94 -33.74
C ARG A 345 17.63 19.47 -34.87
N LYS A 346 18.93 19.22 -34.82
CA LYS A 346 19.89 19.57 -35.85
C LYS A 346 20.63 18.33 -36.33
N ASP A 347 20.84 18.23 -37.64
CA ASP A 347 21.70 17.21 -38.22
C ASP A 347 23.21 17.50 -37.97
N LYS A 348 24.11 16.63 -38.45
CA LYS A 348 25.57 16.79 -38.29
C LYS A 348 26.10 18.07 -38.96
N GLY A 349 25.36 18.63 -39.89
CA GLY A 349 25.69 19.89 -40.59
C GLY A 349 25.05 21.13 -39.94
N GLY A 350 24.32 20.96 -38.85
CA GLY A 350 23.65 22.05 -38.13
C GLY A 350 22.30 22.47 -38.72
N LYS A 351 21.79 21.79 -39.76
CA LYS A 351 20.51 22.05 -40.39
C LYS A 351 19.37 21.51 -39.52
N LEU A 352 18.28 22.28 -39.39
CA LEU A 352 17.08 21.86 -38.66
C LEU A 352 16.46 20.61 -39.31
N VAL A 353 16.16 19.63 -38.50
CA VAL A 353 15.44 18.41 -38.90
C VAL A 353 13.93 18.65 -38.74
N GLU A 354 13.19 18.47 -39.83
CA GLU A 354 11.73 18.59 -39.81
C GLU A 354 11.10 17.57 -38.85
N ASN A 355 10.01 17.97 -38.21
CA ASN A 355 9.24 17.17 -37.27
C ASN A 355 9.94 16.78 -35.94
N GLU A 356 11.16 17.26 -35.70
CA GLU A 356 11.78 17.09 -34.37
C GLU A 356 11.46 18.31 -33.48
N PRO A 357 10.97 18.10 -32.24
CA PRO A 357 10.66 19.20 -31.32
C PRO A 357 11.94 19.93 -30.88
N ASP A 358 11.83 21.21 -30.53
CA ASP A 358 12.97 22.03 -30.09
C ASP A 358 13.54 21.51 -28.75
N SER A 359 12.71 20.94 -27.90
CA SER A 359 13.11 20.38 -26.60
C SER A 359 12.47 19.01 -26.36
N ILE A 360 13.15 18.17 -25.60
CA ILE A 360 12.68 16.87 -25.15
C ILE A 360 12.77 16.78 -23.63
N VAL A 361 11.97 15.90 -23.03
CA VAL A 361 12.12 15.56 -21.61
C VAL A 361 13.52 15.01 -21.37
N SER A 362 14.20 15.51 -20.36
CA SER A 362 15.55 15.08 -20.01
C SER A 362 15.63 13.56 -19.78
N PRO A 363 16.62 12.87 -20.34
CA PRO A 363 16.86 11.45 -20.08
C PRO A 363 17.02 11.11 -18.59
N VAL A 364 17.52 12.04 -17.78
CA VAL A 364 17.73 11.87 -16.33
C VAL A 364 16.52 12.30 -15.50
N SER A 365 15.46 12.80 -16.13
CA SER A 365 14.25 13.20 -15.43
C SER A 365 13.67 12.04 -14.64
N ASN A 366 13.33 12.29 -13.36
CA ASN A 366 12.89 11.27 -12.40
C ASN A 366 11.70 11.80 -11.60
N PRO A 367 10.56 11.10 -11.53
CA PRO A 367 9.41 11.55 -10.75
C PRO A 367 9.59 11.39 -9.24
N TRP A 368 10.58 10.64 -8.79
CA TRP A 368 10.87 10.32 -7.38
C TRP A 368 12.19 10.91 -6.91
N MET A 369 12.44 12.17 -7.27
CA MET A 369 13.67 12.88 -6.87
C MET A 369 13.76 12.98 -5.35
N ARG A 370 14.97 12.84 -4.85
CA ARG A 370 15.28 13.07 -3.44
C ARG A 370 15.27 14.56 -3.13
N PRO A 371 15.09 14.96 -1.86
CA PRO A 371 15.11 16.37 -1.46
C PRO A 371 16.37 17.11 -1.87
N ASP A 372 17.55 16.47 -1.81
CA ASP A 372 18.82 17.03 -2.24
C ASP A 372 18.88 17.29 -3.77
N GLU A 373 18.33 16.39 -4.58
CA GLU A 373 18.19 16.58 -6.02
C GLU A 373 17.25 17.76 -6.34
N ILE A 374 16.11 17.85 -5.64
CA ILE A 374 15.17 18.98 -5.78
C ILE A 374 15.84 20.30 -5.39
N ASN A 375 16.58 20.33 -4.29
CA ASN A 375 17.31 21.51 -3.83
C ASN A 375 18.39 21.97 -4.84
N MET A 376 18.99 21.03 -5.57
CA MET A 376 19.90 21.36 -6.66
C MET A 376 19.20 22.15 -7.77
N TYR A 377 17.97 21.76 -8.14
CA TYR A 377 17.18 22.52 -9.13
C TYR A 377 16.81 23.91 -8.63
N TYR A 378 16.48 24.07 -7.34
CA TYR A 378 16.28 25.40 -6.75
C TYR A 378 17.54 26.27 -6.85
N ALA A 379 18.71 25.71 -6.56
CA ALA A 379 19.98 26.42 -6.69
C ALA A 379 20.30 26.84 -8.14
N MET A 380 19.77 26.12 -9.12
CA MET A 380 19.88 26.48 -10.56
C MET A 380 18.77 27.43 -11.03
N GLY A 381 17.94 27.96 -10.12
CA GLY A 381 16.91 28.97 -10.44
C GLY A 381 15.51 28.42 -10.73
N ASP A 382 15.25 27.13 -10.56
CA ASP A 382 13.91 26.56 -10.70
C ASP A 382 13.11 26.74 -9.38
N SER A 383 12.41 27.87 -9.26
CA SER A 383 11.57 28.17 -8.08
C SER A 383 10.22 27.42 -8.06
N VAL A 384 9.89 26.66 -9.10
CA VAL A 384 8.58 26.02 -9.27
C VAL A 384 8.58 24.56 -8.83
N MET A 385 9.75 23.93 -8.69
CA MET A 385 9.87 22.57 -8.21
C MET A 385 9.33 22.44 -6.80
N LYS A 386 8.36 21.55 -6.63
CA LYS A 386 7.84 21.18 -5.31
C LYS A 386 7.93 19.69 -5.12
N ASN A 387 8.37 19.26 -3.93
CA ASN A 387 8.32 17.86 -3.57
C ASN A 387 6.85 17.45 -3.37
N ILE A 388 6.27 16.77 -4.36
CA ILE A 388 4.90 16.27 -4.32
C ILE A 388 4.95 14.75 -4.15
N ARG A 389 4.34 14.26 -3.09
CA ARG A 389 4.17 12.83 -2.84
C ARG A 389 3.33 12.20 -3.97
N THR A 390 3.94 11.37 -4.79
CA THR A 390 3.27 10.61 -5.87
C THR A 390 2.43 9.45 -5.31
N VAL A 391 1.55 8.86 -6.10
CA VAL A 391 0.79 7.66 -5.69
C VAL A 391 1.77 6.50 -5.48
N SER A 392 2.56 6.16 -6.47
CA SER A 392 3.64 5.18 -6.34
C SER A 392 4.92 5.82 -5.80
N VAL A 393 5.68 5.10 -4.98
CA VAL A 393 6.92 5.60 -4.38
C VAL A 393 8.01 4.55 -4.31
N PRO A 394 9.29 4.98 -4.34
CA PRO A 394 10.42 4.07 -4.27
C PRO A 394 10.59 3.33 -2.93
N TRP A 395 10.00 3.80 -1.85
CA TRP A 395 10.05 3.15 -0.53
C TRP A 395 8.83 2.26 -0.25
N CYS A 396 8.02 1.96 -1.25
CA CYS A 396 6.96 0.96 -1.15
C CYS A 396 7.58 -0.41 -0.86
N ALA A 397 7.07 -1.11 0.14
CA ALA A 397 7.49 -2.47 0.45
C ALA A 397 6.84 -3.46 -0.52
N TYR A 398 5.53 -3.34 -0.66
CA TYR A 398 4.72 -4.10 -1.62
C TYR A 398 3.40 -3.36 -1.88
N SER A 399 2.72 -3.77 -2.95
CA SER A 399 1.37 -3.32 -3.27
C SER A 399 0.49 -4.51 -3.65
N THR A 400 -0.77 -4.50 -3.17
CA THR A 400 -1.78 -5.50 -3.53
C THR A 400 -2.97 -4.84 -4.20
N VAL A 401 -3.53 -5.50 -5.22
CA VAL A 401 -4.87 -5.25 -5.75
C VAL A 401 -5.64 -6.54 -5.60
N ILE A 402 -6.72 -6.54 -4.84
CA ILE A 402 -7.49 -7.73 -4.49
C ILE A 402 -8.80 -7.69 -5.28
N GLN A 403 -8.98 -8.65 -6.16
CA GLN A 403 -10.16 -8.84 -7.00
C GLN A 403 -10.99 -9.99 -6.46
N LEU A 404 -12.27 -9.75 -6.15
CA LEU A 404 -13.16 -10.68 -5.49
C LEU A 404 -14.38 -10.93 -6.40
N ARG A 405 -14.64 -12.19 -6.76
CA ARG A 405 -15.58 -12.56 -7.82
C ARG A 405 -16.60 -13.60 -7.34
N SER A 406 -17.84 -13.15 -7.15
CA SER A 406 -18.92 -13.94 -6.56
C SER A 406 -19.43 -15.10 -7.43
N TRP A 407 -19.13 -15.09 -8.74
CA TRP A 407 -19.56 -16.11 -9.70
C TRP A 407 -18.59 -17.29 -9.84
N LEU A 408 -17.47 -17.25 -9.13
CA LEU A 408 -16.47 -18.30 -9.13
C LEU A 408 -16.37 -19.00 -7.77
N PRO A 409 -15.91 -20.26 -7.74
CA PRO A 409 -15.51 -20.91 -6.49
C PRO A 409 -14.51 -20.05 -5.70
N ASP A 410 -14.60 -20.11 -4.38
CA ASP A 410 -13.78 -19.25 -3.52
C ASP A 410 -12.28 -19.40 -3.78
N GLU A 411 -11.81 -20.60 -4.12
CA GLU A 411 -10.38 -20.89 -4.33
C GLU A 411 -9.77 -20.13 -5.53
N VAL A 412 -10.56 -19.84 -6.56
CA VAL A 412 -10.11 -19.10 -7.76
C VAL A 412 -10.81 -17.76 -7.92
N GLY A 413 -11.88 -17.52 -7.17
CA GLY A 413 -12.65 -16.27 -7.21
C GLY A 413 -11.91 -15.07 -6.63
N GLY A 414 -11.13 -15.27 -5.56
CA GLY A 414 -10.28 -14.25 -4.97
C GLY A 414 -8.86 -14.28 -5.53
N VAL A 415 -8.36 -13.13 -5.99
CA VAL A 415 -6.98 -12.98 -6.48
C VAL A 415 -6.34 -11.73 -5.89
N ALA A 416 -5.20 -11.90 -5.23
CA ALA A 416 -4.31 -10.80 -4.86
C ALA A 416 -3.23 -10.63 -5.94
N TRP A 417 -3.27 -9.52 -6.66
CA TRP A 417 -2.24 -9.10 -7.61
C TRP A 417 -1.16 -8.33 -6.87
N VAL A 418 -0.01 -8.97 -6.67
CA VAL A 418 1.06 -8.47 -5.80
C VAL A 418 2.18 -7.85 -6.63
N ALA A 419 2.64 -6.65 -6.25
CA ALA A 419 3.90 -6.07 -6.71
C ALA A 419 4.81 -5.86 -5.50
N LEU A 420 6.08 -6.19 -5.61
CA LEU A 420 7.12 -5.85 -4.63
C LEU A 420 7.87 -4.60 -5.08
N ASP A 421 8.32 -3.77 -4.13
CA ASP A 421 8.94 -2.46 -4.36
C ASP A 421 7.95 -1.48 -5.03
N ASN A 422 8.42 -0.47 -5.73
CA ASN A 422 7.62 0.58 -6.36
C ASN A 422 6.62 0.03 -7.42
N PRO A 423 5.30 0.09 -7.20
CA PRO A 423 4.31 -0.46 -8.12
C PRO A 423 4.24 0.28 -9.48
N GLY A 424 4.81 1.49 -9.57
CA GLY A 424 4.98 2.20 -10.85
C GLY A 424 6.09 1.62 -11.72
N GLN A 425 6.95 0.78 -11.16
CA GLN A 425 8.07 0.17 -11.83
C GLN A 425 8.00 -1.35 -11.88
N SER A 426 7.42 -1.99 -10.85
CA SER A 426 7.38 -3.45 -10.69
C SER A 426 6.18 -4.10 -11.37
N PRO A 427 6.33 -5.33 -11.89
CA PRO A 427 5.22 -6.12 -12.41
C PRO A 427 4.36 -6.63 -11.25
N ARG A 428 3.18 -7.15 -11.57
CA ARG A 428 2.34 -7.85 -10.61
C ARG A 428 2.27 -9.33 -10.94
N PHE A 429 2.23 -10.15 -9.89
CA PHE A 429 2.00 -11.59 -10.00
C PHE A 429 0.76 -11.98 -9.19
N PRO A 430 -0.03 -12.98 -9.62
CA PRO A 430 -1.25 -13.39 -8.95
C PRO A 430 -0.99 -14.39 -7.82
N ILE A 431 -1.69 -14.20 -6.69
CA ILE A 431 -1.84 -15.19 -5.62
C ILE A 431 -3.34 -15.41 -5.41
N PHE A 432 -3.81 -16.63 -5.62
CA PHE A 432 -5.22 -16.98 -5.48
C PHE A 432 -5.58 -17.24 -4.01
N SER A 433 -6.84 -17.03 -3.65
CA SER A 433 -7.38 -17.43 -2.35
C SER A 433 -7.23 -18.94 -2.07
N GLY A 434 -7.15 -19.75 -3.15
CA GLY A 434 -6.87 -21.19 -3.10
C GLY A 434 -5.41 -21.58 -3.03
N THR A 435 -4.47 -20.64 -3.19
CA THR A 435 -3.01 -20.93 -3.08
C THR A 435 -2.67 -21.38 -1.65
N THR A 436 -1.88 -22.44 -1.52
CA THR A 436 -1.50 -23.02 -0.22
C THR A 436 -0.01 -22.89 0.09
N GLU A 437 0.81 -22.63 -0.93
CA GLU A 437 2.26 -22.51 -0.79
C GLU A 437 2.81 -21.38 -1.67
N LEU A 438 3.81 -20.67 -1.17
CA LEU A 438 4.54 -19.63 -1.90
C LEU A 438 6.03 -19.97 -2.04
N PRO A 439 6.69 -19.48 -3.12
CA PRO A 439 8.15 -19.59 -3.26
C PRO A 439 8.91 -19.08 -2.03
N LYS A 440 9.97 -19.77 -1.63
CA LYS A 440 10.76 -19.43 -0.43
C LYS A 440 11.29 -18.00 -0.43
N MET A 441 11.67 -17.45 -1.59
CA MET A 441 12.14 -16.07 -1.72
C MET A 441 11.12 -15.04 -1.23
N LEU A 442 9.83 -15.34 -1.33
CA LEU A 442 8.76 -14.49 -0.81
C LEU A 442 8.64 -14.55 0.73
N GLN A 443 9.25 -15.53 1.39
CA GLN A 443 9.22 -15.67 2.85
C GLN A 443 10.42 -15.01 3.55
N ILE A 444 11.21 -14.23 2.84
CA ILE A 444 12.42 -13.57 3.32
C ILE A 444 12.28 -12.05 3.18
N CYS A 445 12.52 -11.34 4.27
CA CYS A 445 12.50 -9.87 4.25
C CYS A 445 13.76 -9.31 3.58
N GLY A 446 13.57 -8.50 2.54
CA GLY A 446 14.65 -7.76 1.88
C GLY A 446 14.70 -6.27 2.25
N GLN A 447 13.84 -5.80 3.16
CA GLN A 447 13.66 -4.36 3.38
C GLN A 447 14.90 -3.67 3.98
N HIS A 448 15.61 -4.36 4.87
CA HIS A 448 16.69 -3.75 5.66
C HIS A 448 18.08 -4.19 5.22
N THR A 449 18.21 -5.21 4.39
CA THR A 449 19.50 -5.79 3.97
C THR A 449 19.42 -6.23 2.53
N ASP A 450 20.42 -5.87 1.71
CA ASP A 450 20.59 -6.41 0.36
C ASP A 450 20.92 -7.90 0.46
N ARG A 451 20.07 -8.73 -0.16
CA ARG A 451 20.24 -10.18 -0.17
C ARG A 451 19.58 -10.81 -1.38
N ASP A 452 20.32 -11.66 -2.06
CA ASP A 452 19.90 -12.32 -3.30
C ASP A 452 18.84 -13.42 -3.11
N ASP A 453 18.62 -13.88 -1.86
CA ASP A 453 17.59 -14.87 -1.52
C ASP A 453 16.23 -14.23 -1.17
N ALA A 454 16.13 -12.88 -1.12
CA ALA A 454 14.89 -12.15 -0.89
C ALA A 454 14.32 -11.60 -2.19
N ALA A 455 13.06 -11.93 -2.49
CA ALA A 455 12.36 -11.53 -3.71
C ALA A 455 12.42 -10.01 -3.99
N LEU A 456 12.34 -9.18 -2.96
CA LEU A 456 12.36 -7.72 -3.09
C LEU A 456 13.55 -7.20 -3.90
N TRP A 457 14.75 -7.75 -3.67
CA TRP A 457 15.97 -7.19 -4.24
C TRP A 457 16.13 -7.45 -5.74
N HIS A 458 15.50 -8.48 -6.29
CA HIS A 458 15.44 -8.70 -7.73
C HIS A 458 14.69 -7.57 -8.44
N TYR A 459 13.60 -7.07 -7.85
CA TYR A 459 12.88 -5.91 -8.39
C TYR A 459 13.62 -4.60 -8.08
N ARG A 460 14.03 -4.42 -6.83
CA ARG A 460 14.61 -3.16 -6.33
C ARG A 460 15.88 -2.76 -7.07
N LYS A 461 16.76 -3.70 -7.43
CA LYS A 461 17.98 -3.42 -8.21
C LYS A 461 17.65 -2.77 -9.56
N ALA A 462 16.77 -3.39 -10.34
CA ALA A 462 16.34 -2.84 -11.62
C ALA A 462 15.64 -1.48 -11.46
N ASN A 463 14.70 -1.40 -10.50
CA ASN A 463 13.93 -0.19 -10.25
C ASN A 463 14.82 1.01 -9.86
N ARG A 464 15.80 0.79 -8.98
CA ARG A 464 16.74 1.87 -8.59
C ARG A 464 17.66 2.27 -9.74
N LEU A 465 18.18 1.32 -10.51
CA LEU A 465 18.96 1.63 -11.70
C LEU A 465 18.16 2.43 -12.73
N ALA A 466 16.88 2.11 -12.90
CA ALA A 466 16.03 2.85 -13.82
C ALA A 466 15.87 4.33 -13.43
N THR A 467 15.87 4.68 -12.13
CA THR A 467 15.73 6.08 -11.68
C THR A 467 16.92 6.95 -12.03
N VAL A 468 18.11 6.38 -12.27
CA VAL A 468 19.31 7.12 -12.68
C VAL A 468 19.10 7.83 -14.04
N ARG A 469 18.35 7.21 -14.94
CA ARG A 469 18.01 7.75 -16.26
C ARG A 469 16.55 7.42 -16.62
N TRP A 470 15.63 7.74 -15.75
CA TRP A 470 14.22 7.36 -15.87
C TRP A 470 13.61 7.77 -17.21
N GLY A 471 13.86 8.99 -17.68
CA GLY A 471 13.36 9.47 -18.97
C GLY A 471 13.76 8.58 -20.16
N THR A 472 14.86 7.82 -20.04
CA THR A 472 15.29 6.83 -21.04
C THR A 472 14.82 5.43 -20.69
N TYR A 473 15.09 4.96 -19.47
CA TYR A 473 14.92 3.55 -19.10
C TYR A 473 13.46 3.13 -18.89
N ARG A 474 12.57 4.07 -18.57
CA ARG A 474 11.13 3.81 -18.54
C ARG A 474 10.59 3.23 -19.85
N LYS A 475 11.15 3.64 -21.00
CA LYS A 475 10.74 3.17 -22.33
C LYS A 475 10.98 1.67 -22.54
N THR A 476 11.87 1.08 -21.75
CA THR A 476 12.10 -0.38 -21.71
C THR A 476 11.33 -1.02 -20.58
N MET A 477 11.30 -0.38 -19.40
CA MET A 477 10.71 -0.97 -18.18
C MET A 477 9.18 -1.00 -18.21
N GLU A 478 8.54 0.11 -18.55
CA GLU A 478 7.08 0.22 -18.55
C GLU A 478 6.39 -0.81 -19.47
N PRO A 479 6.80 -0.98 -20.75
CA PRO A 479 6.18 -1.98 -21.60
C PRO A 479 6.35 -3.43 -21.09
N VAL A 480 7.46 -3.74 -20.43
CA VAL A 480 7.68 -5.08 -19.85
C VAL A 480 6.82 -5.28 -18.59
N ARG A 481 6.69 -4.25 -17.75
CA ARG A 481 5.77 -4.25 -16.61
C ARG A 481 4.34 -4.51 -17.09
N ASP A 482 3.88 -3.75 -18.07
CA ASP A 482 2.52 -3.82 -18.60
C ASP A 482 2.25 -5.17 -19.28
N TYR A 483 3.24 -5.72 -20.00
CA TYR A 483 3.14 -7.08 -20.56
C TYR A 483 2.81 -8.14 -19.51
N PHE A 484 3.43 -8.09 -18.31
CA PHE A 484 3.13 -9.06 -17.25
C PHE A 484 1.74 -8.85 -16.66
N ILE A 485 1.28 -7.61 -16.54
CA ILE A 485 -0.10 -7.32 -16.11
C ILE A 485 -1.10 -7.89 -17.12
N GLU A 486 -0.93 -7.56 -18.40
CA GLU A 486 -1.79 -8.06 -19.50
C GLU A 486 -1.73 -9.60 -19.60
N LYS A 487 -0.53 -10.20 -19.49
CA LYS A 487 -0.34 -11.65 -19.49
C LYS A 487 -1.17 -12.31 -18.39
N GLY A 488 -1.05 -11.83 -17.15
CA GLY A 488 -1.80 -12.39 -16.02
C GLY A 488 -3.30 -12.30 -16.21
N LEU A 489 -3.81 -11.15 -16.64
CA LEU A 489 -5.23 -10.93 -16.89
C LEU A 489 -5.75 -11.81 -18.03
N ARG A 490 -4.99 -11.98 -19.09
CA ARG A 490 -5.35 -12.81 -20.24
C ARG A 490 -5.35 -14.32 -19.90
N GLU A 491 -4.44 -14.75 -19.02
CA GLU A 491 -4.32 -16.15 -18.61
C GLU A 491 -5.34 -16.56 -17.54
N LEU A 492 -5.87 -15.59 -16.80
CA LEU A 492 -6.78 -15.85 -15.67
C LEU A 492 -7.95 -16.80 -16.01
N PRO A 493 -8.72 -16.60 -17.10
CA PRO A 493 -9.82 -17.52 -17.45
C PRO A 493 -9.35 -18.96 -17.73
N PHE A 494 -8.15 -19.12 -18.29
CA PHE A 494 -7.58 -20.45 -18.57
C PHE A 494 -7.16 -21.16 -17.29
N VAL A 495 -6.59 -20.43 -16.34
CA VAL A 495 -6.23 -20.96 -15.01
C VAL A 495 -7.50 -21.40 -14.27
N GLU A 496 -8.54 -20.59 -14.27
CA GLU A 496 -9.83 -20.88 -13.64
C GLU A 496 -10.48 -22.14 -14.24
N GLN A 497 -10.53 -22.25 -15.56
CA GLN A 497 -11.08 -23.42 -16.24
C GLN A 497 -10.25 -24.68 -15.97
N SER A 498 -8.92 -24.56 -16.00
CA SER A 498 -8.01 -25.69 -15.70
C SER A 498 -8.17 -26.16 -14.27
N TRP A 499 -8.27 -25.21 -13.31
CA TRP A 499 -8.53 -25.52 -11.92
C TRP A 499 -9.87 -26.24 -11.74
N GLN A 500 -10.94 -25.75 -12.37
CA GLN A 500 -12.27 -26.38 -12.28
C GLN A 500 -12.27 -27.83 -12.80
N ASN A 501 -11.60 -28.07 -13.94
CA ASN A 501 -11.48 -29.40 -14.50
C ASN A 501 -10.72 -30.33 -13.54
N LEU A 502 -9.54 -29.89 -13.04
CA LEU A 502 -8.74 -30.69 -12.13
C LEU A 502 -9.45 -30.91 -10.79
N LYS A 503 -10.17 -29.90 -10.27
CA LYS A 503 -10.89 -30.00 -8.98
C LYS A 503 -11.92 -31.12 -8.98
N ASN A 504 -12.61 -31.32 -10.13
CA ASN A 504 -13.58 -32.38 -10.28
C ASN A 504 -12.96 -33.77 -10.34
N GLU A 505 -11.70 -33.89 -10.78
CA GLU A 505 -10.95 -35.14 -10.87
C GLU A 505 -10.14 -35.43 -9.61
N ASP A 506 -9.36 -34.45 -9.17
CA ASP A 506 -8.42 -34.53 -8.04
C ASP A 506 -8.18 -33.15 -7.43
N ALA A 507 -8.78 -32.90 -6.27
CA ALA A 507 -8.67 -31.63 -5.57
C ALA A 507 -7.20 -31.24 -5.22
N LYS A 508 -6.34 -32.24 -4.97
CA LYS A 508 -4.93 -31.98 -4.65
C LYS A 508 -4.15 -31.54 -5.90
N LYS A 509 -4.44 -32.09 -7.06
CA LYS A 509 -3.85 -31.61 -8.32
C LYS A 509 -4.30 -30.21 -8.67
N ALA A 510 -5.57 -29.86 -8.42
CA ALA A 510 -6.06 -28.51 -8.60
C ALA A 510 -5.32 -27.50 -7.71
N GLU A 511 -5.08 -27.83 -6.44
CA GLU A 511 -4.28 -27.04 -5.51
C GLU A 511 -2.83 -26.88 -5.99
N GLN A 512 -2.18 -27.98 -6.38
CA GLN A 512 -0.81 -27.97 -6.90
C GLN A 512 -0.68 -27.13 -8.17
N MET A 513 -1.69 -27.12 -9.03
CA MET A 513 -1.71 -26.30 -10.24
C MET A 513 -1.73 -24.82 -9.91
N LEU A 514 -2.53 -24.35 -8.92
CA LEU A 514 -2.53 -22.95 -8.50
C LEU A 514 -1.19 -22.53 -7.90
N ASN A 515 -0.60 -23.37 -7.05
CA ASN A 515 0.73 -23.12 -6.47
C ASN A 515 1.80 -23.04 -7.57
N GLY A 516 1.78 -23.96 -8.52
CA GLY A 516 2.69 -23.99 -9.67
C GLY A 516 2.55 -22.76 -10.55
N TYR A 517 1.31 -22.39 -10.91
CA TYR A 517 1.07 -21.19 -11.73
C TYR A 517 1.59 -19.91 -11.05
N THR A 518 1.28 -19.72 -9.75
CA THR A 518 1.80 -18.59 -8.97
C THR A 518 3.34 -18.56 -8.95
N ALA A 519 3.97 -19.72 -8.71
CA ALA A 519 5.42 -19.85 -8.63
C ALA A 519 6.10 -19.58 -9.99
N ASP A 520 5.58 -20.14 -11.08
CA ASP A 520 6.11 -19.98 -12.43
C ASP A 520 5.96 -18.54 -12.92
N PHE A 521 4.79 -17.94 -12.68
CA PHE A 521 4.56 -16.53 -13.04
C PHE A 521 5.51 -15.60 -12.27
N PHE A 522 5.62 -15.77 -10.94
CA PHE A 522 6.57 -15.04 -10.10
C PHE A 522 8.01 -15.24 -10.57
N GLY A 523 8.44 -16.47 -10.85
CA GLY A 523 9.76 -16.79 -11.36
C GLY A 523 10.09 -16.09 -12.69
N ALA A 524 9.11 -16.03 -13.61
CA ALA A 524 9.26 -15.32 -14.87
C ALA A 524 9.47 -13.81 -14.67
N THR A 525 8.75 -13.19 -13.71
CA THR A 525 8.95 -11.77 -13.39
C THR A 525 10.32 -11.51 -12.76
N ILE A 526 10.79 -12.35 -11.85
CA ILE A 526 12.14 -12.28 -11.24
C ILE A 526 13.22 -12.34 -12.32
N GLY A 527 13.18 -13.37 -13.17
CA GLY A 527 14.18 -13.55 -14.23
C GLY A 527 14.26 -12.34 -15.16
N ARG A 528 13.10 -11.76 -15.50
CA ARG A 528 13.05 -10.58 -16.38
C ARG A 528 13.58 -9.32 -15.71
N TRP A 529 13.33 -9.12 -14.41
CA TRP A 529 13.87 -7.97 -13.66
C TRP A 529 15.37 -8.08 -13.44
N ASP A 530 15.91 -9.28 -13.22
CA ASP A 530 17.36 -9.50 -13.17
C ASP A 530 18.06 -9.19 -14.49
N GLU A 531 17.47 -9.60 -15.62
CA GLU A 531 17.97 -9.23 -16.96
C GLU A 531 17.96 -7.72 -17.15
N MET A 532 16.88 -7.05 -16.73
CA MET A 532 16.72 -5.62 -16.83
C MET A 532 17.74 -4.86 -15.97
N ALA A 533 18.01 -5.33 -14.76
CA ALA A 533 19.05 -4.77 -13.90
C ALA A 533 20.44 -4.83 -14.58
N ARG A 534 20.80 -6.00 -15.13
CA ARG A 534 22.04 -6.17 -15.90
C ARG A 534 22.09 -5.27 -17.15
N HIS A 535 20.96 -5.11 -17.84
CA HIS A 535 20.87 -4.24 -19.03
C HIS A 535 21.09 -2.78 -18.65
N PHE A 536 20.40 -2.26 -17.62
CA PHE A 536 20.53 -0.87 -17.16
C PHE A 536 21.93 -0.59 -16.60
N TRP A 537 22.51 -1.53 -15.88
CA TRP A 537 23.88 -1.41 -15.38
C TRP A 537 24.88 -1.16 -16.52
N ARG A 538 24.84 -2.00 -17.56
CA ARG A 538 25.71 -1.84 -18.74
C ARG A 538 25.50 -0.50 -19.45
N GLN A 539 24.26 -0.06 -19.59
CA GLN A 539 23.96 1.21 -20.26
C GLN A 539 24.35 2.45 -19.46
N THR A 540 24.28 2.38 -18.13
CA THR A 540 24.61 3.53 -17.26
C THR A 540 26.09 3.89 -17.36
N TRP A 541 26.97 2.91 -17.51
CA TRP A 541 28.42 3.08 -17.47
C TRP A 541 29.11 2.97 -18.85
N GLY A 542 28.38 3.16 -19.94
CA GLY A 542 28.96 3.27 -21.27
C GLY A 542 29.35 1.96 -21.94
N GLY A 543 28.79 0.83 -21.53
CA GLY A 543 28.89 -0.42 -22.27
C GLY A 543 30.17 -1.21 -22.04
N PHE A 544 30.62 -1.31 -20.79
CA PHE A 544 31.65 -2.27 -20.41
C PHE A 544 31.10 -3.70 -20.40
#